data_0d438284785860ca75b57ef70aaf95f2
#
_entry.id   0d438284785860ca75b57ef70aaf95f2
#
_cell.length_a   1.000
_cell.length_b   1.000
_cell.length_c   1.000
_cell.angle_alpha   90.00
_cell.angle_beta   90.00
_cell.angle_gamma   90.00
#
_symmetry.space_group_name_H-M   'P 1'
#
loop_
_entity.id
_entity.type
_entity.pdbx_description
1 polymer ?
#
loop_
_entity_poly.entity_id
_entity_poly.type
_entity_poly.pdbx_seq_one_letter_code
_entity_poly.pdbx_strand_id
1 'polypeptide(L)'
;MPDWDVYLVTEERLSADRTTVDIVEGAIAGGVDVVQLREKGRSARERYHLGRKLRALTREADVALIVNDRVDIARAVDADGVHLGDDDLPVPVAREQLGPDALVGRSVSFVDDARDAERAGADYLGVGAVYETGSKDDIDDDEHGIGPDRVGSIADAVDIPVVGIGGITADNAGPVVEAGADGVAVITAVTGADDPEAATRGLGAVVSRARED
;
A
#
# COMPACT_ATOMS: atom_id res chain seq x y z
N MET A 1 -14.55 -4.45 4.52
CA MET A 1 -13.51 -4.23 3.49
C MET A 1 -13.23 -5.55 2.81
N PRO A 2 -12.83 -5.61 1.53
CA PRO A 2 -12.32 -6.85 0.96
C PRO A 2 -11.06 -7.29 1.72
N ASP A 3 -10.83 -8.60 1.78
CA ASP A 3 -9.62 -9.17 2.37
C ASP A 3 -8.45 -8.86 1.41
N TRP A 4 -7.57 -7.95 1.80
CA TRP A 4 -6.39 -7.58 1.03
C TRP A 4 -5.18 -8.39 1.48
N ASP A 5 -4.74 -9.34 0.67
CA ASP A 5 -3.53 -10.12 0.94
C ASP A 5 -2.28 -9.38 0.49
N VAL A 6 -2.29 -8.90 -0.76
CA VAL A 6 -1.12 -8.27 -1.39
C VAL A 6 -1.45 -6.88 -1.93
N TYR A 7 -0.70 -5.91 -1.47
CA TYR A 7 -0.80 -4.51 -1.85
C TYR A 7 0.50 -4.08 -2.54
N LEU A 8 0.46 -3.79 -3.84
CA LEU A 8 1.62 -3.29 -4.58
C LEU A 8 1.70 -1.77 -4.53
N VAL A 9 2.83 -1.22 -4.09
CA VAL A 9 3.15 0.20 -4.22
C VAL A 9 4.15 0.37 -5.37
N THR A 10 3.83 1.21 -6.37
CA THR A 10 4.68 1.39 -7.55
C THR A 10 5.80 2.40 -7.30
N GLU A 11 6.98 2.11 -7.85
CA GLU A 11 8.12 3.02 -7.92
C GLU A 11 9.03 2.57 -9.07
N GLU A 12 8.88 3.16 -10.26
CA GLU A 12 9.59 2.73 -11.47
C GLU A 12 11.12 2.78 -11.35
N ARG A 13 11.65 3.71 -10.53
CA ARG A 13 13.10 3.76 -10.23
C ARG A 13 13.65 2.45 -9.64
N LEU A 14 12.78 1.63 -9.05
CA LEU A 14 13.10 0.37 -8.38
C LEU A 14 12.61 -0.86 -9.16
N SER A 15 12.36 -0.71 -10.47
CA SER A 15 11.65 -1.72 -11.30
C SER A 15 12.56 -2.49 -12.26
N ALA A 16 13.89 -2.48 -12.07
CA ALA A 16 14.84 -3.22 -12.88
C ALA A 16 14.61 -3.04 -14.41
N ASP A 17 14.49 -1.78 -14.86
CA ASP A 17 14.28 -1.37 -16.27
C ASP A 17 12.90 -1.75 -16.86
N ARG A 18 11.94 -2.22 -16.05
CA ARG A 18 10.56 -2.44 -16.50
C ARG A 18 9.70 -1.20 -16.30
N THR A 19 8.67 -1.04 -17.13
CA THR A 19 7.70 0.03 -16.93
C THR A 19 6.76 -0.30 -15.76
N THR A 20 6.21 0.72 -15.12
CA THR A 20 5.16 0.54 -14.09
C THR A 20 3.96 -0.26 -14.63
N VAL A 21 3.63 -0.11 -15.91
CA VAL A 21 2.54 -0.84 -16.56
C VAL A 21 2.84 -2.34 -16.59
N ASP A 22 4.04 -2.73 -17.06
CA ASP A 22 4.43 -4.16 -17.13
C ASP A 22 4.44 -4.80 -15.74
N ILE A 23 4.90 -4.06 -14.70
CA ILE A 23 4.87 -4.54 -13.31
C ILE A 23 3.44 -4.77 -12.83
N VAL A 24 2.54 -3.81 -13.09
CA VAL A 24 1.15 -3.90 -12.63
C VAL A 24 0.38 -5.02 -13.37
N GLU A 25 0.62 -5.20 -14.68
CA GLU A 25 0.04 -6.33 -15.42
C GLU A 25 0.50 -7.67 -14.84
N GLY A 26 1.80 -7.83 -14.52
CA GLY A 26 2.32 -9.02 -13.86
C GLY A 26 1.72 -9.22 -12.46
N ALA A 27 1.63 -8.16 -11.66
CA ALA A 27 1.04 -8.24 -10.32
C ALA A 27 -0.44 -8.62 -10.36
N ILE A 28 -1.22 -8.08 -11.31
CA ILE A 28 -2.63 -8.46 -11.52
C ILE A 28 -2.73 -9.95 -11.88
N ALA A 29 -1.90 -10.45 -12.79
CA ALA A 29 -1.86 -11.87 -13.13
C ALA A 29 -1.44 -12.76 -11.94
N GLY A 30 -0.67 -12.20 -11.00
CA GLY A 30 -0.26 -12.84 -9.75
C GLY A 30 -1.29 -12.79 -8.63
N GLY A 31 -2.40 -12.03 -8.79
CA GLY A 31 -3.47 -11.94 -7.80
C GLY A 31 -3.27 -10.81 -6.78
N VAL A 32 -2.73 -9.65 -7.20
CA VAL A 32 -2.67 -8.45 -6.34
C VAL A 32 -4.08 -7.91 -6.10
N ASP A 33 -4.36 -7.44 -4.88
CA ASP A 33 -5.66 -6.88 -4.49
C ASP A 33 -5.73 -5.37 -4.64
N VAL A 34 -4.59 -4.70 -4.41
CA VAL A 34 -4.48 -3.25 -4.45
C VAL A 34 -3.21 -2.82 -5.18
N VAL A 35 -3.36 -1.83 -6.06
CA VAL A 35 -2.24 -1.13 -6.68
C VAL A 35 -2.23 0.33 -6.22
N GLN A 36 -1.14 0.78 -5.63
CA GLN A 36 -0.92 2.19 -5.28
C GLN A 36 0.03 2.84 -6.29
N LEU A 37 -0.48 3.84 -7.01
CA LEU A 37 0.33 4.71 -7.85
C LEU A 37 1.11 5.70 -6.99
N ARG A 38 2.42 5.47 -6.77
CA ARG A 38 3.27 6.36 -5.98
C ARG A 38 4.15 7.27 -6.84
N GLU A 39 5.07 6.78 -7.62
CA GLU A 39 5.90 7.48 -8.61
C GLU A 39 6.32 8.92 -8.21
N LYS A 40 6.95 9.09 -7.05
CA LYS A 40 7.29 10.41 -6.49
C LYS A 40 8.17 11.27 -7.43
N GLY A 41 9.00 10.65 -8.26
CA GLY A 41 9.86 11.34 -9.23
C GLY A 41 9.15 11.91 -10.46
N ARG A 42 7.85 11.59 -10.68
CA ARG A 42 7.11 12.01 -11.87
C ARG A 42 6.30 13.28 -11.63
N SER A 43 6.15 14.11 -12.68
CA SER A 43 5.27 15.28 -12.67
C SER A 43 3.79 14.89 -12.53
N ALA A 44 2.94 15.84 -12.12
CA ALA A 44 1.49 15.63 -12.04
C ALA A 44 0.88 15.16 -13.38
N ARG A 45 1.35 15.71 -14.51
CA ARG A 45 0.91 15.30 -15.85
C ARG A 45 1.25 13.83 -16.13
N GLU A 46 2.48 13.40 -15.81
CA GLU A 46 2.92 12.02 -16.03
C GLU A 46 2.16 11.06 -15.12
N ARG A 47 1.99 11.40 -13.81
CA ARG A 47 1.17 10.60 -12.89
C ARG A 47 -0.28 10.49 -13.37
N TYR A 48 -0.88 11.57 -13.89
CA TYR A 48 -2.21 11.54 -14.47
C TYR A 48 -2.31 10.57 -15.65
N HIS A 49 -1.37 10.66 -16.63
CA HIS A 49 -1.40 9.76 -17.79
C HIS A 49 -1.15 8.30 -17.42
N LEU A 50 -0.23 8.05 -16.49
CA LEU A 50 0.02 6.71 -15.97
C LEU A 50 -1.19 6.20 -15.19
N GLY A 51 -1.74 7.01 -14.28
CA GLY A 51 -2.91 6.65 -13.48
C GLY A 51 -4.12 6.29 -14.33
N ARG A 52 -4.35 6.99 -15.46
CA ARG A 52 -5.40 6.61 -16.43
C ARG A 52 -5.18 5.22 -17.06
N LYS A 53 -3.92 4.85 -17.32
CA LYS A 53 -3.59 3.50 -17.84
C LYS A 53 -3.80 2.45 -16.75
N LEU A 54 -3.27 2.69 -15.55
CA LEU A 54 -3.43 1.77 -14.42
C LEU A 54 -4.91 1.58 -14.07
N ARG A 55 -5.71 2.68 -14.09
CA ARG A 55 -7.16 2.60 -13.83
C ARG A 55 -7.89 1.68 -14.81
N ALA A 56 -7.50 1.67 -16.07
CA ALA A 56 -8.08 0.77 -17.05
C ALA A 56 -7.78 -0.71 -16.71
N LEU A 57 -6.53 -1.02 -16.39
CA LEU A 57 -6.09 -2.37 -16.03
C LEU A 57 -6.75 -2.85 -14.72
N THR A 58 -6.70 -2.03 -13.66
CA THR A 58 -7.23 -2.40 -12.35
C THR A 58 -8.74 -2.58 -12.37
N ARG A 59 -9.46 -1.74 -13.13
CA ARG A 59 -10.92 -1.88 -13.30
C ARG A 59 -11.32 -3.15 -14.03
N GLU A 60 -10.58 -3.56 -15.05
CA GLU A 60 -10.82 -4.81 -15.79
C GLU A 60 -10.59 -6.04 -14.90
N ALA A 61 -9.65 -5.96 -13.97
CA ALA A 61 -9.26 -7.03 -13.07
C ALA A 61 -9.99 -7.02 -11.71
N ASP A 62 -10.86 -6.05 -11.45
CA ASP A 62 -11.51 -5.83 -10.14
C ASP A 62 -10.49 -5.61 -8.99
N VAL A 63 -9.37 -4.94 -9.30
CA VAL A 63 -8.31 -4.57 -8.37
C VAL A 63 -8.48 -3.11 -7.97
N ALA A 64 -8.26 -2.77 -6.69
CA ALA A 64 -8.36 -1.40 -6.23
C ALA A 64 -7.18 -0.55 -6.70
N LEU A 65 -7.44 0.67 -7.19
CA LEU A 65 -6.42 1.68 -7.50
C LEU A 65 -6.40 2.78 -6.44
N ILE A 66 -5.30 2.90 -5.74
CA ILE A 66 -5.04 3.96 -4.78
C ILE A 66 -3.99 4.93 -5.34
N VAL A 67 -4.10 6.21 -5.08
CA VAL A 67 -3.07 7.20 -5.44
C VAL A 67 -2.36 7.68 -4.17
N ASN A 68 -1.03 7.70 -4.20
CA ASN A 68 -0.23 8.19 -3.09
C ASN A 68 -0.24 9.73 -3.02
N ASP A 69 -0.46 10.33 -1.84
CA ASP A 69 -0.40 11.76 -1.49
C ASP A 69 -1.40 12.67 -2.24
N ARG A 70 -1.61 12.45 -3.52
CA ARG A 70 -2.21 13.38 -4.47
C ARG A 70 -3.72 13.17 -4.66
N VAL A 71 -4.50 13.78 -3.78
CA VAL A 71 -5.99 13.78 -3.85
C VAL A 71 -6.51 14.29 -5.19
N ASP A 72 -5.87 15.33 -5.76
CA ASP A 72 -6.23 15.86 -7.07
C ASP A 72 -6.02 14.87 -8.22
N ILE A 73 -4.94 14.07 -8.17
CA ILE A 73 -4.68 13.01 -9.15
C ILE A 73 -5.66 11.86 -8.94
N ALA A 74 -5.90 11.43 -7.69
CA ALA A 74 -6.87 10.38 -7.38
C ALA A 74 -8.25 10.71 -8.00
N ARG A 75 -8.73 11.92 -7.78
CA ARG A 75 -9.99 12.40 -8.38
C ARG A 75 -9.95 12.45 -9.91
N ALA A 76 -8.84 12.94 -10.49
CA ALA A 76 -8.72 13.13 -11.93
C ALA A 76 -8.66 11.80 -12.72
N VAL A 77 -8.15 10.73 -12.11
CA VAL A 77 -8.06 9.39 -12.74
C VAL A 77 -9.21 8.48 -12.35
N ASP A 78 -10.13 8.93 -11.48
CA ASP A 78 -11.23 8.13 -10.93
C ASP A 78 -10.70 6.90 -10.18
N ALA A 79 -9.69 7.13 -9.31
CA ALA A 79 -9.15 6.09 -8.44
C ALA A 79 -10.15 5.72 -7.33
N ASP A 80 -10.00 4.53 -6.76
CA ASP A 80 -10.85 4.08 -5.66
C ASP A 80 -10.52 4.81 -4.35
N GLY A 81 -9.31 5.43 -4.26
CA GLY A 81 -8.94 6.19 -3.07
C GLY A 81 -7.57 6.84 -3.13
N VAL A 82 -7.13 7.30 -1.97
CA VAL A 82 -5.84 7.95 -1.72
C VAL A 82 -5.18 7.37 -0.48
N HIS A 83 -3.85 7.34 -0.46
CA HIS A 83 -3.06 7.02 0.73
C HIS A 83 -2.22 8.23 1.13
N LEU A 84 -2.28 8.63 2.40
CA LEU A 84 -1.73 9.87 2.94
C LEU A 84 -0.62 9.61 3.97
N GLY A 85 0.44 10.37 3.90
CA GLY A 85 1.52 10.47 4.87
C GLY A 85 1.36 11.68 5.81
N ASP A 86 2.36 11.93 6.67
CA ASP A 86 2.31 12.98 7.71
C ASP A 86 2.23 14.39 7.15
N ASP A 87 2.93 14.65 6.05
CA ASP A 87 3.01 15.95 5.40
C ASP A 87 1.88 16.19 4.38
N ASP A 88 0.95 15.23 4.23
CA ASP A 88 -0.14 15.32 3.27
C ASP A 88 -1.39 16.00 3.84
N LEU A 89 -2.43 16.10 2.99
CA LEU A 89 -3.72 16.62 3.43
C LEU A 89 -4.32 15.75 4.56
N PRO A 90 -4.97 16.37 5.58
CA PRO A 90 -5.69 15.62 6.61
C PRO A 90 -6.77 14.70 6.02
N VAL A 91 -6.97 13.54 6.63
CA VAL A 91 -7.98 12.54 6.22
C VAL A 91 -9.37 13.14 5.97
N PRO A 92 -9.94 14.01 6.85
CA PRO A 92 -11.26 14.60 6.62
C PRO A 92 -11.31 15.49 5.37
N VAL A 93 -10.20 16.18 5.06
CA VAL A 93 -10.10 17.06 3.87
C VAL A 93 -10.05 16.24 2.59
N ALA A 94 -9.30 15.13 2.60
CA ALA A 94 -9.27 14.20 1.46
C ALA A 94 -10.66 13.57 1.23
N ARG A 95 -11.33 13.14 2.29
CA ARG A 95 -12.70 12.62 2.26
C ARG A 95 -13.69 13.62 1.67
N GLU A 96 -13.64 14.89 2.07
CA GLU A 96 -14.50 15.94 1.53
C GLU A 96 -14.32 16.11 0.01
N GLN A 97 -13.07 16.00 -0.48
CA GLN A 97 -12.77 16.16 -1.90
C GLN A 97 -13.12 14.93 -2.75
N LEU A 98 -12.93 13.72 -2.23
CA LEU A 98 -13.14 12.48 -2.98
C LEU A 98 -14.55 11.92 -2.84
N GLY A 99 -15.25 12.24 -1.76
CA GLY A 99 -16.58 11.75 -1.44
C GLY A 99 -16.59 10.62 -0.41
N PRO A 100 -17.78 10.21 0.03
CA PRO A 100 -17.93 9.25 1.14
C PRO A 100 -17.50 7.82 0.80
N ASP A 101 -17.56 7.45 -0.49
CA ASP A 101 -17.28 6.08 -0.95
C ASP A 101 -15.79 5.84 -1.28
N ALA A 102 -14.98 6.91 -1.30
CA ALA A 102 -13.55 6.79 -1.61
C ALA A 102 -12.79 6.17 -0.42
N LEU A 103 -11.80 5.35 -0.68
CA LEU A 103 -10.90 4.82 0.33
C LEU A 103 -9.84 5.86 0.72
N VAL A 104 -9.67 6.12 2.00
CA VAL A 104 -8.62 7.00 2.52
C VAL A 104 -7.74 6.21 3.48
N GLY A 105 -6.54 5.87 3.02
CA GLY A 105 -5.52 5.21 3.84
C GLY A 105 -4.61 6.21 4.53
N ARG A 106 -4.02 5.82 5.67
CA ARG A 106 -3.09 6.65 6.42
C ARG A 106 -1.84 5.85 6.82
N SER A 107 -0.64 6.41 6.60
CA SER A 107 0.61 5.87 7.15
C SER A 107 0.69 6.17 8.64
N VAL A 108 1.10 5.19 9.44
CA VAL A 108 1.34 5.33 10.87
C VAL A 108 2.47 4.41 11.33
N SER A 109 3.17 4.80 12.42
CA SER A 109 4.23 4.01 13.04
C SER A 109 4.00 3.80 14.54
N PHE A 110 3.02 4.49 15.13
CA PHE A 110 2.71 4.43 16.56
C PHE A 110 1.21 4.23 16.82
N VAL A 111 0.89 3.63 17.99
CA VAL A 111 -0.50 3.32 18.40
C VAL A 111 -1.37 4.57 18.53
N ASP A 112 -0.84 5.66 19.03
CA ASP A 112 -1.62 6.88 19.23
C ASP A 112 -1.98 7.52 17.89
N ASP A 113 -1.05 7.52 16.91
CA ASP A 113 -1.31 8.00 15.54
C ASP A 113 -2.34 7.11 14.82
N ALA A 114 -2.31 5.80 15.06
CA ALA A 114 -3.29 4.86 14.52
C ALA A 114 -4.72 5.17 15.00
N ARG A 115 -4.88 5.41 16.32
CA ARG A 115 -6.16 5.81 16.90
C ARG A 115 -6.64 7.16 16.41
N ASP A 116 -5.71 8.10 16.21
CA ASP A 116 -6.04 9.43 15.67
C ASP A 116 -6.46 9.34 14.21
N ALA A 117 -5.81 8.52 13.40
CA ALA A 117 -6.16 8.27 12.01
C ALA A 117 -7.54 7.63 11.88
N GLU A 118 -7.85 6.61 12.70
CA GLU A 118 -9.17 5.98 12.74
C GLU A 118 -10.26 6.99 13.15
N ARG A 119 -10.04 7.77 14.20
CA ARG A 119 -10.98 8.83 14.63
C ARG A 119 -11.17 9.91 13.57
N ALA A 120 -10.15 10.18 12.75
CA ALA A 120 -10.23 11.11 11.63
C ALA A 120 -10.98 10.53 10.42
N GLY A 121 -11.34 9.24 10.43
CA GLY A 121 -12.11 8.58 9.39
C GLY A 121 -11.25 7.94 8.29
N ALA A 122 -10.03 7.51 8.61
CA ALA A 122 -9.26 6.63 7.74
C ALA A 122 -9.98 5.27 7.60
N ASP A 123 -9.90 4.67 6.41
CA ASP A 123 -10.52 3.37 6.11
C ASP A 123 -9.55 2.21 6.35
N TYR A 124 -8.25 2.47 6.29
CA TYR A 124 -7.19 1.50 6.59
C TYR A 124 -5.89 2.20 6.96
N LEU A 125 -4.99 1.47 7.59
CA LEU A 125 -3.66 1.95 7.97
C LEU A 125 -2.56 1.23 7.18
N GLY A 126 -1.56 1.99 6.75
CA GLY A 126 -0.27 1.47 6.31
C GLY A 126 0.73 1.57 7.47
N VAL A 127 1.12 0.45 8.04
CA VAL A 127 1.96 0.40 9.25
C VAL A 127 3.40 -0.01 8.92
N GLY A 128 4.35 0.85 9.21
CA GLY A 128 5.76 0.56 8.91
C GLY A 128 6.71 1.73 9.20
N ALA A 129 8.01 1.61 8.86
CA ALA A 129 8.57 0.46 8.12
C ALA A 129 8.82 -0.74 9.06
N VAL A 130 8.20 -1.88 8.75
CA VAL A 130 8.29 -3.10 9.60
C VAL A 130 9.72 -3.62 9.68
N TYR A 131 10.41 -3.69 8.56
CA TYR A 131 11.83 -4.05 8.48
C TYR A 131 12.64 -2.92 7.84
N GLU A 132 13.97 -2.97 8.01
CA GLU A 132 14.90 -2.04 7.36
C GLU A 132 14.65 -1.96 5.86
N THR A 133 14.56 -0.75 5.32
CA THR A 133 14.30 -0.52 3.90
C THR A 133 14.88 0.81 3.41
N GLY A 134 15.38 0.84 2.19
CA GLY A 134 15.81 2.06 1.49
C GLY A 134 14.79 2.52 0.42
N SER A 135 13.55 2.00 0.44
CA SER A 135 12.56 2.32 -0.60
C SER A 135 11.80 3.61 -0.33
N LYS A 136 11.88 4.17 0.88
CA LYS A 136 11.36 5.48 1.26
C LYS A 136 12.52 6.29 1.86
N ASP A 137 12.72 7.51 1.39
CA ASP A 137 13.76 8.44 1.87
C ASP A 137 13.22 9.40 2.96
N ASP A 138 11.94 9.29 3.30
CA ASP A 138 11.16 10.20 4.15
C ASP A 138 10.58 9.48 5.38
N ILE A 139 11.41 8.71 6.09
CA ILE A 139 11.04 7.99 7.32
C ILE A 139 12.03 8.41 8.42
N ASP A 140 11.54 8.74 9.59
CA ASP A 140 12.37 9.06 10.75
C ASP A 140 13.04 7.81 11.35
N ASP A 141 14.19 7.96 12.01
CA ASP A 141 15.02 6.84 12.51
C ASP A 141 14.26 5.90 13.47
N ASP A 142 13.28 6.39 14.24
CA ASP A 142 12.48 5.60 15.18
C ASP A 142 11.26 4.90 14.54
N GLU A 143 11.04 5.17 13.26
CA GLU A 143 10.02 4.52 12.41
C GLU A 143 10.61 3.41 11.52
N HIS A 144 11.94 3.23 11.52
CA HIS A 144 12.60 2.13 10.82
C HIS A 144 12.67 0.87 11.66
N GLY A 145 12.39 -0.29 11.04
CA GLY A 145 12.54 -1.58 11.69
C GLY A 145 11.66 -1.74 12.92
N ILE A 146 10.40 -1.26 12.85
CA ILE A 146 9.48 -1.28 14.00
C ILE A 146 9.12 -2.70 14.47
N GLY A 147 9.30 -3.70 13.61
CA GLY A 147 9.04 -5.11 13.87
C GLY A 147 7.57 -5.50 13.87
N PRO A 148 7.28 -6.82 13.75
CA PRO A 148 5.91 -7.35 13.80
C PRO A 148 5.18 -7.06 15.11
N ASP A 149 5.87 -7.05 16.25
CA ASP A 149 5.26 -6.80 17.57
C ASP A 149 4.57 -5.42 17.65
N ARG A 150 5.16 -4.39 17.02
CA ARG A 150 4.54 -3.07 16.97
C ARG A 150 3.34 -3.06 16.02
N VAL A 151 3.41 -3.80 14.91
CA VAL A 151 2.26 -4.00 14.02
C VAL A 151 1.09 -4.61 14.80
N GLY A 152 1.33 -5.66 15.58
CA GLY A 152 0.33 -6.29 16.43
C GLY A 152 -0.26 -5.32 17.46
N SER A 153 0.59 -4.53 18.13
CA SER A 153 0.13 -3.52 19.09
C SER A 153 -0.78 -2.45 18.45
N ILE A 154 -0.54 -2.11 17.19
CA ILE A 154 -1.38 -1.18 16.41
C ILE A 154 -2.67 -1.88 16.01
N ALA A 155 -2.61 -3.10 15.49
CA ALA A 155 -3.78 -3.87 15.08
C ALA A 155 -4.75 -4.11 16.26
N ASP A 156 -4.24 -4.41 17.45
CA ASP A 156 -5.03 -4.55 18.68
C ASP A 156 -5.70 -3.23 19.16
N ALA A 157 -5.25 -2.09 18.65
CA ALA A 157 -5.66 -0.78 19.14
C ALA A 157 -6.73 -0.08 18.28
N VAL A 158 -7.05 -0.62 17.09
CA VAL A 158 -7.99 -0.06 16.11
C VAL A 158 -8.90 -1.13 15.54
N ASP A 159 -10.06 -0.72 15.01
CA ASP A 159 -11.04 -1.61 14.37
C ASP A 159 -10.95 -1.59 12.83
N ILE A 160 -10.11 -0.70 12.25
CA ILE A 160 -9.89 -0.60 10.81
C ILE A 160 -8.71 -1.46 10.35
N PRO A 161 -8.72 -1.96 9.11
CA PRO A 161 -7.67 -2.84 8.58
C PRO A 161 -6.26 -2.25 8.65
N VAL A 162 -5.31 -3.13 8.96
CA VAL A 162 -3.88 -2.83 9.09
C VAL A 162 -3.09 -3.55 7.99
N VAL A 163 -2.37 -2.80 7.17
CA VAL A 163 -1.48 -3.31 6.13
C VAL A 163 -0.04 -3.04 6.51
N GLY A 164 0.75 -4.09 6.75
CA GLY A 164 2.16 -3.96 7.06
C GLY A 164 2.97 -3.54 5.83
N ILE A 165 3.91 -2.60 5.97
CA ILE A 165 4.78 -2.12 4.88
C ILE A 165 6.21 -1.88 5.35
N GLY A 166 7.18 -2.00 4.43
CA GLY A 166 8.60 -1.69 4.65
C GLY A 166 9.45 -2.94 4.82
N GLY A 167 10.33 -3.20 3.85
CA GLY A 167 11.26 -4.32 3.84
C GLY A 167 10.61 -5.72 3.79
N ILE A 168 9.32 -5.80 3.48
CA ILE A 168 8.57 -7.06 3.45
C ILE A 168 8.83 -7.82 2.15
N THR A 169 9.04 -9.12 2.28
CA THR A 169 9.25 -10.10 1.21
C THR A 169 8.46 -11.39 1.53
N ALA A 170 8.41 -12.35 0.61
CA ALA A 170 7.78 -13.63 0.87
C ALA A 170 8.42 -14.41 2.04
N ASP A 171 9.70 -14.16 2.33
CA ASP A 171 10.42 -14.87 3.41
C ASP A 171 10.07 -14.34 4.81
N ASN A 172 9.56 -13.11 4.93
CA ASN A 172 9.31 -12.45 6.21
C ASN A 172 7.89 -11.88 6.39
N ALA A 173 6.99 -12.08 5.42
CA ALA A 173 5.61 -11.61 5.48
C ALA A 173 4.77 -12.35 6.54
N GLY A 174 5.00 -13.68 6.74
CA GLY A 174 4.23 -14.51 7.68
C GLY A 174 4.12 -13.88 9.07
N PRO A 175 5.24 -13.61 9.76
CA PRO A 175 5.21 -13.01 11.11
C PRO A 175 4.46 -11.66 11.20
N VAL A 176 4.35 -10.90 10.11
CA VAL A 176 3.61 -9.62 10.08
C VAL A 176 2.11 -9.88 10.13
N VAL A 177 1.64 -10.88 9.39
CA VAL A 177 0.23 -11.31 9.37
C VAL A 177 -0.14 -12.02 10.67
N GLU A 178 0.70 -12.93 11.17
CA GLU A 178 0.53 -13.60 12.47
C GLU A 178 0.44 -12.61 13.63
N ALA A 179 1.10 -11.46 13.53
CA ALA A 179 1.01 -10.38 14.50
C ALA A 179 -0.31 -9.58 14.44
N GLY A 180 -1.14 -9.77 13.39
CA GLY A 180 -2.45 -9.12 13.28
C GLY A 180 -2.60 -8.17 12.08
N ALA A 181 -1.64 -8.11 11.16
CA ALA A 181 -1.85 -7.38 9.91
C ALA A 181 -2.86 -8.12 9.01
N ASP A 182 -3.79 -7.38 8.42
CA ASP A 182 -4.76 -7.89 7.45
C ASP A 182 -4.13 -8.21 6.08
N GLY A 183 -2.97 -7.64 5.79
CA GLY A 183 -2.21 -7.88 4.58
C GLY A 183 -0.87 -7.20 4.58
N VAL A 184 -0.15 -7.32 3.46
CA VAL A 184 1.18 -6.75 3.31
C VAL A 184 1.30 -5.88 2.07
N ALA A 185 1.94 -4.71 2.22
CA ALA A 185 2.29 -3.84 1.11
C ALA A 185 3.79 -3.96 0.78
N VAL A 186 4.08 -4.04 -0.50
CA VAL A 186 5.44 -4.22 -1.00
C VAL A 186 5.77 -3.26 -2.15
N ILE A 187 7.05 -2.91 -2.26
CA ILE A 187 7.61 -2.22 -3.42
C ILE A 187 8.56 -3.20 -4.14
N THR A 188 9.79 -3.30 -3.68
CA THR A 188 10.88 -3.99 -4.35
C THR A 188 10.70 -5.51 -4.42
N ALA A 189 9.95 -6.11 -3.52
CA ALA A 189 9.65 -7.54 -3.57
C ALA A 189 8.91 -7.96 -4.85
N VAL A 190 8.19 -7.02 -5.48
CA VAL A 190 7.50 -7.23 -6.76
C VAL A 190 8.14 -6.42 -7.88
N THR A 191 8.41 -5.12 -7.67
CA THR A 191 8.95 -4.27 -8.75
C THR A 191 10.36 -4.67 -9.19
N GLY A 192 11.17 -5.20 -8.28
CA GLY A 192 12.53 -5.67 -8.53
C GLY A 192 12.63 -7.16 -8.87
N ALA A 193 11.54 -7.92 -8.81
CA ALA A 193 11.54 -9.35 -9.09
C ALA A 193 11.74 -9.65 -10.58
N ASP A 194 12.40 -10.75 -10.91
CA ASP A 194 12.53 -11.20 -12.31
C ASP A 194 11.17 -11.54 -12.94
N ASP A 195 10.25 -12.04 -12.13
CA ASP A 195 8.88 -12.38 -12.49
C ASP A 195 7.89 -11.77 -11.47
N PRO A 196 7.31 -10.59 -11.76
CA PRO A 196 6.33 -9.93 -10.89
C PRO A 196 5.07 -10.76 -10.61
N GLU A 197 4.62 -11.57 -11.56
CA GLU A 197 3.47 -12.47 -11.40
C GLU A 197 3.77 -13.55 -10.35
N ALA A 198 4.91 -14.24 -10.50
CA ALA A 198 5.32 -15.28 -9.55
C ALA A 198 5.59 -14.70 -8.16
N ALA A 199 6.22 -13.52 -8.07
CA ALA A 199 6.49 -12.83 -6.82
C ALA A 199 5.20 -12.45 -6.07
N THR A 200 4.23 -11.87 -6.77
CA THR A 200 2.92 -11.51 -6.20
C THR A 200 2.17 -12.75 -5.72
N ARG A 201 2.10 -13.81 -6.55
CA ARG A 201 1.45 -15.08 -6.17
C ARG A 201 2.11 -15.72 -4.96
N GLY A 202 3.45 -15.66 -4.88
CA GLY A 202 4.21 -16.19 -3.74
C GLY A 202 3.87 -15.45 -2.44
N LEU A 203 3.77 -14.12 -2.47
CA LEU A 203 3.35 -13.30 -1.33
C LEU A 203 1.93 -13.65 -0.87
N GLY A 204 0.95 -13.71 -1.79
CA GLY A 204 -0.42 -14.06 -1.46
C GLY A 204 -0.52 -15.45 -0.80
N ALA A 205 0.24 -16.44 -1.29
CA ALA A 205 0.27 -17.76 -0.68
C ALA A 205 0.84 -17.77 0.75
N VAL A 206 1.80 -16.89 1.06
CA VAL A 206 2.34 -16.75 2.44
C VAL A 206 1.33 -16.08 3.35
N VAL A 207 0.70 -15.00 2.90
CA VAL A 207 -0.33 -14.27 3.67
C VAL A 207 -1.52 -15.16 3.98
N SER A 208 -2.08 -15.84 2.97
CA SER A 208 -3.20 -16.76 3.16
C SER A 208 -2.89 -17.87 4.17
N ARG A 209 -1.68 -18.45 4.12
CA ARG A 209 -1.26 -19.48 5.07
C ARG A 209 -1.14 -18.94 6.49
N ALA A 210 -0.54 -17.76 6.66
CA ALA A 210 -0.34 -17.15 7.98
C ALA A 210 -1.64 -16.74 8.68
N ARG A 211 -2.75 -16.60 7.93
CA ARG A 211 -4.09 -16.37 8.50
C ARG A 211 -4.78 -17.65 8.98
N GLU A 212 -4.38 -18.80 8.46
CA GLU A 212 -4.98 -20.11 8.82
C GLU A 212 -4.37 -20.71 10.10
N ASP A 213 -3.17 -20.26 10.50
CA ASP A 213 -2.41 -20.76 11.67
C ASP A 213 -2.77 -19.98 12.94
#